data_f347aa44c314d27b774668ccb0df4ee4
#
_entry.id   f347aa44c314d27b774668ccb0df4ee4
#
_cell.length_a   1.000
_cell.length_b   1.000
_cell.length_c   1.000
_cell.angle_alpha   90.00
_cell.angle_beta   90.00
_cell.angle_gamma   90.00
#
_symmetry.space_group_name_H-M   'P 1'
#
loop_
_entity.id
_entity.type
_entity.pdbx_description
1 polymer ?
#
loop_
_entity_poly.entity_id
_entity_poly.type
_entity_poly.pdbx_seq_one_letter_code
_entity_poly.pdbx_strand_id
1 'polypeptide(L)'
;LASRVKHLLKIQNPACIPYDIIFGCPGWIQGVIQADAYIKSGLAKRCLVIGSETLSRVIDVYDRDSMIFSDGAGAAIIEGIESDEKVGVLSTAAVSHTNEEAYYLYLGKSNAPKSNPNIRYIKMHGRKIYEYSLSHVPTAMKTALDKSGIPIDEVKKVLIHQANEK
;
A
#
# COMPACT_ATOMS: atom_id res chain seq x y z
N LEU A 1 -6.68 -14.55 1.06
CA LEU A 1 -7.81 -13.73 1.53
C LEU A 1 -8.73 -13.35 0.36
N ALA A 2 -8.20 -12.95 -0.78
CA ALA A 2 -8.96 -12.46 -1.94
C ALA A 2 -10.04 -13.42 -2.45
N SER A 3 -9.77 -14.74 -2.49
CA SER A 3 -10.78 -15.73 -2.87
C SER A 3 -11.99 -15.77 -1.92
N ARG A 4 -11.77 -15.57 -0.61
CA ARG A 4 -12.86 -15.48 0.37
C ARG A 4 -13.68 -14.21 0.17
N VAL A 5 -13.02 -13.09 -0.14
CA VAL A 5 -13.69 -11.83 -0.45
C VAL A 5 -14.55 -11.97 -1.72
N LYS A 6 -14.01 -12.59 -2.78
CA LYS A 6 -14.78 -12.91 -3.98
C LYS A 6 -16.04 -13.74 -3.67
N HIS A 7 -15.92 -14.77 -2.82
CA HIS A 7 -17.05 -15.59 -2.39
C HIS A 7 -18.10 -14.77 -1.62
N LEU A 8 -17.68 -13.96 -0.65
CA LEU A 8 -18.58 -13.12 0.15
C LEU A 8 -19.31 -12.06 -0.70
N LEU A 9 -18.63 -11.52 -1.70
CA LEU A 9 -19.22 -10.59 -2.68
C LEU A 9 -20.11 -11.30 -3.70
N LYS A 10 -20.24 -12.63 -3.64
CA LYS A 10 -21.06 -13.44 -4.56
C LYS A 10 -20.69 -13.26 -6.03
N ILE A 11 -19.43 -12.99 -6.33
CA ILE A 11 -18.95 -12.81 -7.71
C ILE A 11 -18.85 -14.21 -8.35
N GLN A 12 -19.80 -14.53 -9.23
CA GLN A 12 -19.90 -15.84 -9.89
C GLN A 12 -19.02 -15.96 -11.14
N ASN A 13 -18.55 -14.85 -11.69
CA ASN A 13 -17.71 -14.86 -12.89
C ASN A 13 -16.40 -15.65 -12.65
N PRO A 14 -16.20 -16.81 -13.34
CA PRO A 14 -14.97 -17.61 -13.17
C PRO A 14 -13.75 -16.90 -13.72
N ALA A 15 -13.89 -15.98 -14.66
CA ALA A 15 -12.79 -15.17 -15.20
C ALA A 15 -12.34 -14.04 -14.27
N CYS A 16 -13.07 -13.77 -13.18
CA CYS A 16 -12.60 -12.88 -12.13
C CYS A 16 -11.61 -13.64 -11.25
N ILE A 17 -10.32 -13.40 -11.43
CA ILE A 17 -9.22 -14.08 -10.73
C ILE A 17 -8.82 -13.27 -9.48
N PRO A 18 -9.11 -13.78 -8.27
CA PRO A 18 -8.68 -13.15 -7.03
C PRO A 18 -7.28 -13.63 -6.64
N TYR A 19 -6.42 -12.72 -6.20
CA TYR A 19 -5.14 -13.04 -5.59
C TYR A 19 -4.75 -11.99 -4.56
N ASP A 20 -3.87 -12.36 -3.66
CA ASP A 20 -3.37 -11.51 -2.60
C ASP A 20 -1.99 -10.95 -2.97
N ILE A 21 -1.77 -9.66 -2.72
CA ILE A 21 -0.47 -9.01 -2.82
C ILE A 21 0.06 -8.84 -1.40
N ILE A 22 1.16 -9.50 -1.08
CA ILE A 22 1.86 -9.30 0.18
C ILE A 22 2.80 -8.10 0.00
N PHE A 23 2.38 -6.96 0.51
CA PHE A 23 3.11 -5.71 0.41
C PHE A 23 2.84 -4.85 1.65
N GLY A 24 3.76 -3.97 2.02
CA GLY A 24 3.57 -3.07 3.16
C GLY A 24 2.60 -1.92 2.87
N CYS A 25 2.77 -0.81 3.57
CA CYS A 25 1.90 0.37 3.52
C CYS A 25 1.54 0.86 2.10
N PRO A 26 2.43 0.86 1.09
CA PRO A 26 2.07 1.25 -0.27
C PRO A 26 1.37 0.16 -1.09
N GLY A 27 0.93 -0.94 -0.47
CA GLY A 27 0.33 -2.09 -1.15
C GLY A 27 -0.89 -1.76 -1.99
N TRP A 28 -1.76 -0.85 -1.52
CA TRP A 28 -2.91 -0.41 -2.31
C TRP A 28 -2.48 0.33 -3.59
N ILE A 29 -1.49 1.22 -3.49
CA ILE A 29 -0.93 1.93 -4.66
C ILE A 29 -0.33 0.93 -5.64
N GLN A 30 0.41 -0.07 -5.16
CA GLN A 30 0.95 -1.14 -6.00
C GLN A 30 -0.15 -1.94 -6.68
N GLY A 31 -1.26 -2.20 -5.99
CA GLY A 31 -2.46 -2.81 -6.56
C GLY A 31 -3.08 -1.98 -7.68
N VAL A 32 -3.15 -0.64 -7.50
CA VAL A 32 -3.63 0.28 -8.55
C VAL A 32 -2.70 0.28 -9.76
N ILE A 33 -1.38 0.28 -9.56
CA ILE A 33 -0.39 0.19 -10.65
C ILE A 33 -0.60 -1.11 -11.45
N GLN A 34 -0.81 -2.25 -10.79
CA GLN A 34 -1.06 -3.51 -11.47
C GLN A 34 -2.41 -3.51 -12.20
N ALA A 35 -3.46 -2.95 -11.59
CA ALA A 35 -4.77 -2.83 -12.21
C ALA A 35 -4.71 -1.99 -13.49
N ASP A 36 -4.02 -0.85 -13.46
CA ASP A 36 -3.79 0.01 -14.63
C ASP A 36 -3.04 -0.76 -15.75
N ALA A 37 -2.00 -1.50 -15.40
CA ALA A 37 -1.27 -2.32 -16.35
C ALA A 37 -2.12 -3.43 -16.97
N TYR A 38 -2.96 -4.12 -16.20
CA TYR A 38 -3.87 -5.15 -16.71
C TYR A 38 -4.94 -4.58 -17.63
N ILE A 39 -5.47 -3.41 -17.31
CA ILE A 39 -6.46 -2.74 -18.14
C ILE A 39 -5.83 -2.27 -19.46
N LYS A 40 -4.68 -1.59 -19.40
CA LYS A 40 -3.95 -1.11 -20.58
C LYS A 40 -3.48 -2.24 -21.50
N SER A 41 -3.16 -3.41 -20.94
CA SER A 41 -2.78 -4.60 -21.72
C SER A 41 -3.98 -5.39 -22.28
N GLY A 42 -5.20 -5.02 -21.92
CA GLY A 42 -6.42 -5.74 -22.34
C GLY A 42 -6.71 -7.03 -21.56
N LEU A 43 -5.89 -7.36 -20.54
CA LEU A 43 -6.09 -8.55 -19.71
C LEU A 43 -7.32 -8.43 -18.79
N ALA A 44 -7.70 -7.23 -18.41
CA ALA A 44 -8.89 -6.95 -17.63
C ALA A 44 -9.60 -5.67 -18.12
N LYS A 45 -10.92 -5.61 -17.97
CA LYS A 45 -11.70 -4.39 -18.17
C LYS A 45 -11.92 -3.62 -16.86
N ARG A 46 -12.02 -4.37 -15.76
CA ARG A 46 -12.20 -3.85 -14.39
C ARG A 46 -11.36 -4.62 -13.41
N CYS A 47 -10.81 -3.91 -12.44
CA CYS A 47 -10.09 -4.48 -11.32
C CYS A 47 -10.64 -3.92 -10.01
N LEU A 48 -10.96 -4.79 -9.06
CA LEU A 48 -11.26 -4.39 -7.69
C LEU A 48 -9.96 -4.43 -6.88
N VAL A 49 -9.48 -3.28 -6.44
CA VAL A 49 -8.28 -3.14 -5.63
C VAL A 49 -8.70 -2.87 -4.18
N ILE A 50 -8.28 -3.73 -3.27
CA ILE A 50 -8.61 -3.64 -1.85
C ILE A 50 -7.30 -3.53 -1.07
N GLY A 51 -7.14 -2.45 -0.30
CA GLY A 51 -6.16 -2.36 0.77
C GLY A 51 -6.85 -2.70 2.09
N SER A 52 -6.34 -3.68 2.81
CA SER A 52 -6.93 -4.07 4.09
C SER A 52 -5.91 -4.69 5.01
N GLU A 53 -6.03 -4.38 6.30
CA GLU A 53 -5.20 -4.99 7.32
C GLU A 53 -5.87 -5.01 8.68
N THR A 54 -5.41 -5.93 9.52
CA THR A 54 -5.81 -6.07 10.92
C THR A 54 -4.56 -6.13 11.78
N LEU A 55 -3.82 -5.02 11.83
CA LEU A 55 -2.54 -4.93 12.53
C LEU A 55 -2.69 -5.07 14.03
N SER A 56 -3.88 -4.79 14.59
CA SER A 56 -4.21 -5.06 16.00
C SER A 56 -3.91 -6.50 16.43
N ARG A 57 -3.90 -7.44 15.49
CA ARG A 57 -3.63 -8.87 15.76
C ARG A 57 -2.15 -9.21 15.91
N VAL A 58 -1.28 -8.31 15.51
CA VAL A 58 0.18 -8.54 15.49
C VAL A 58 0.96 -7.42 16.18
N ILE A 59 0.28 -6.50 16.87
CA ILE A 59 0.93 -5.48 17.70
C ILE A 59 1.41 -6.09 19.02
N ASP A 60 2.47 -5.55 19.54
CA ASP A 60 2.97 -5.85 20.89
C ASP A 60 2.52 -4.75 21.84
N VAL A 61 1.61 -5.06 22.76
CA VAL A 61 1.10 -4.09 23.76
C VAL A 61 2.18 -3.55 24.71
N TYR A 62 3.32 -4.19 24.76
CA TYR A 62 4.51 -3.74 25.52
C TYR A 62 5.47 -2.89 24.69
N ASP A 63 5.08 -2.57 23.46
CA ASP A 63 5.85 -1.71 22.57
C ASP A 63 5.12 -0.38 22.36
N ARG A 64 5.79 0.71 22.74
CA ARG A 64 5.22 2.06 22.61
C ARG A 64 4.86 2.41 21.16
N ASP A 65 5.65 1.93 20.20
CA ASP A 65 5.44 2.23 18.79
C ASP A 65 4.21 1.51 18.23
N SER A 66 3.64 0.53 18.97
CA SER A 66 2.41 -0.17 18.57
C SER A 66 1.20 0.73 18.42
N MET A 67 1.17 1.87 19.12
CA MET A 67 0.03 2.81 19.10
C MET A 67 -0.25 3.46 17.74
N ILE A 68 0.71 3.43 16.82
CA ILE A 68 0.53 4.00 15.48
C ILE A 68 -0.13 3.04 14.49
N PHE A 69 -0.25 1.76 14.84
CA PHE A 69 -0.85 0.75 13.98
C PHE A 69 -2.34 0.60 14.28
N SER A 70 -3.15 0.56 13.25
CA SER A 70 -4.61 0.39 13.35
C SER A 70 -5.11 -0.62 12.32
N ASP A 71 -6.35 -1.05 12.51
CA ASP A 71 -7.06 -1.86 11.53
C ASP A 71 -7.81 -0.96 10.56
N GLY A 72 -7.92 -1.40 9.32
CA GLY A 72 -8.65 -0.65 8.31
C GLY A 72 -8.77 -1.38 6.99
N ALA A 73 -9.71 -0.93 6.18
CA ALA A 73 -9.86 -1.38 4.81
C ALA A 73 -10.43 -0.28 3.93
N GLY A 74 -9.97 -0.26 2.69
CA GLY A 74 -10.49 0.59 1.64
C GLY A 74 -10.47 -0.14 0.31
N ALA A 75 -11.39 0.18 -0.58
CA ALA A 75 -11.50 -0.48 -1.88
C ALA A 75 -11.83 0.53 -2.98
N ALA A 76 -11.30 0.26 -4.18
CA ALA A 76 -11.64 1.00 -5.39
C ALA A 76 -11.82 0.05 -6.56
N ILE A 77 -12.75 0.39 -7.45
CA ILE A 77 -12.88 -0.26 -8.76
C ILE A 77 -12.14 0.62 -9.77
N ILE A 78 -11.14 0.04 -10.41
CA ILE A 78 -10.43 0.66 -11.52
C ILE A 78 -11.02 0.10 -12.81
N GLU A 79 -11.50 0.96 -13.69
CA GLU A 79 -12.15 0.58 -14.93
C GLU A 79 -11.49 1.27 -16.12
N GLY A 80 -11.29 0.52 -17.21
CA GLY A 80 -10.85 1.08 -18.47
C GLY A 80 -12.01 1.78 -19.19
N ILE A 81 -11.80 3.03 -19.54
CA ILE A 81 -12.71 3.82 -20.37
C ILE A 81 -11.97 4.33 -21.60
N GLU A 82 -12.66 4.46 -22.72
CA GLU A 82 -12.14 5.18 -23.86
C GLU A 82 -12.34 6.68 -23.63
N SER A 83 -11.30 7.46 -23.86
CA SER A 83 -11.32 8.91 -23.68
C SER A 83 -10.31 9.58 -24.61
N ASP A 84 -10.70 10.69 -25.22
CA ASP A 84 -9.82 11.56 -25.99
C ASP A 84 -8.95 12.44 -25.08
N GLU A 85 -9.28 12.51 -23.79
CA GLU A 85 -8.55 13.26 -22.77
C GLU A 85 -7.66 12.35 -21.93
N LYS A 86 -6.58 12.92 -21.38
CA LYS A 86 -5.74 12.25 -20.39
C LYS A 86 -6.46 12.17 -19.03
N VAL A 87 -7.07 11.02 -18.74
CA VAL A 87 -7.80 10.79 -17.47
C VAL A 87 -7.32 9.52 -16.77
N GLY A 88 -7.63 9.40 -15.50
CA GLY A 88 -7.28 8.24 -14.69
C GLY A 88 -5.83 8.24 -14.20
N VAL A 89 -5.15 7.08 -14.25
CA VAL A 89 -3.75 6.95 -13.81
C VAL A 89 -2.83 7.47 -14.91
N LEU A 90 -2.33 8.69 -14.73
CA LEU A 90 -1.49 9.37 -15.73
C LEU A 90 -0.05 8.89 -15.70
N SER A 91 0.47 8.60 -14.51
CA SER A 91 1.85 8.14 -14.32
C SER A 91 2.01 7.43 -12.98
N THR A 92 3.08 6.68 -12.86
CA THR A 92 3.45 6.00 -11.62
C THR A 92 4.95 6.11 -11.37
N ALA A 93 5.33 6.11 -10.08
CA ALA A 93 6.70 5.95 -9.65
C ALA A 93 6.77 5.03 -8.44
N ALA A 94 7.71 4.12 -8.46
CA ALA A 94 8.01 3.24 -7.33
C ALA A 94 9.53 3.12 -7.20
N VAL A 95 10.00 3.13 -5.96
CA VAL A 95 11.41 2.92 -5.62
C VAL A 95 11.49 1.93 -4.46
N SER A 96 12.55 1.17 -4.41
CA SER A 96 12.83 0.24 -3.32
C SER A 96 14.31 0.30 -2.96
N HIS A 97 14.58 0.46 -1.67
CA HIS A 97 15.92 0.39 -1.10
C HIS A 97 15.95 -0.78 -0.11
N THR A 98 16.87 -1.69 -0.29
CA THR A 98 16.85 -2.99 0.39
C THR A 98 18.19 -3.36 1.06
N ASN A 99 19.01 -2.37 1.36
CA ASN A 99 20.22 -2.60 2.16
C ASN A 99 19.83 -2.76 3.65
N GLU A 100 20.18 -1.79 4.49
CA GLU A 100 19.76 -1.78 5.89
C GLU A 100 18.25 -1.51 6.05
N GLU A 101 17.64 -0.80 5.12
CA GLU A 101 16.23 -0.42 5.12
C GLU A 101 15.29 -1.64 5.16
N ALA A 102 15.71 -2.78 4.62
CA ALA A 102 14.96 -4.03 4.65
C ALA A 102 14.63 -4.49 6.08
N TYR A 103 15.34 -3.99 7.09
CA TYR A 103 15.18 -4.36 8.50
C TYR A 103 14.55 -3.25 9.36
N TYR A 104 14.08 -2.16 8.77
CA TYR A 104 13.49 -1.05 9.54
C TYR A 104 12.07 -1.36 10.05
N LEU A 105 11.37 -2.27 9.36
CA LEU A 105 10.06 -2.79 9.75
C LEU A 105 10.09 -4.32 9.63
N TYR A 106 9.82 -5.02 10.74
CA TYR A 106 10.01 -6.47 10.79
C TYR A 106 9.09 -7.13 11.82
N LEU A 107 9.06 -8.46 11.84
CA LEU A 107 8.39 -9.24 12.87
C LEU A 107 9.40 -9.71 13.92
N GLY A 108 9.32 -9.16 15.13
CA GLY A 108 10.21 -9.41 16.25
C GLY A 108 9.54 -10.02 17.47
N LYS A 109 10.34 -10.27 18.51
CA LYS A 109 9.86 -10.77 19.81
C LYS A 109 9.10 -9.65 20.54
N SER A 110 8.23 -10.04 21.49
CA SER A 110 7.62 -9.08 22.41
C SER A 110 8.66 -8.41 23.30
N ASN A 111 8.37 -7.17 23.73
CA ASN A 111 9.11 -6.46 24.76
C ASN A 111 8.72 -6.93 26.19
N ALA A 112 7.71 -7.80 26.34
CA ALA A 112 7.34 -8.36 27.62
C ALA A 112 8.46 -9.27 28.18
N PRO A 113 8.80 -9.17 29.50
CA PRO A 113 9.87 -9.96 30.09
C PRO A 113 9.67 -11.49 30.01
N LYS A 114 8.40 -11.92 29.96
CA LYS A 114 8.00 -13.34 29.88
C LYS A 114 7.00 -13.52 28.74
N SER A 115 7.48 -13.51 27.51
CA SER A 115 6.64 -13.71 26.33
C SER A 115 6.91 -15.07 25.68
N ASN A 116 5.93 -15.58 24.95
CA ASN A 116 6.11 -16.79 24.15
C ASN A 116 7.16 -16.51 23.05
N PRO A 117 8.30 -17.23 23.03
CA PRO A 117 9.38 -16.96 22.06
C PRO A 117 9.01 -17.29 20.62
N ASN A 118 7.89 -18.01 20.38
CA ASN A 118 7.44 -18.40 19.05
C ASN A 118 6.46 -17.39 18.43
N ILE A 119 5.93 -16.46 19.22
CA ILE A 119 5.04 -15.40 18.70
C ILE A 119 5.89 -14.22 18.23
N ARG A 120 5.51 -13.68 17.08
CA ARG A 120 6.14 -12.50 16.49
C ARG A 120 5.14 -11.37 16.39
N TYR A 121 5.65 -10.17 16.62
CA TYR A 121 4.91 -8.93 16.63
C TYR A 121 5.55 -7.95 15.64
N ILE A 122 4.77 -7.04 15.10
CA ILE A 122 5.29 -5.98 14.27
C ILE A 122 6.21 -5.08 15.10
N LYS A 123 7.39 -4.82 14.58
CA LYS A 123 8.42 -3.97 15.18
C LYS A 123 8.93 -2.97 14.16
N MET A 124 9.21 -1.76 14.61
CA MET A 124 9.62 -0.69 13.74
C MET A 124 10.76 0.13 14.34
N HIS A 125 11.75 0.45 13.55
CA HIS A 125 12.72 1.49 13.85
C HIS A 125 12.14 2.85 13.44
N GLY A 126 11.19 3.38 14.23
CA GLY A 126 10.35 4.52 13.86
C GLY A 126 11.11 5.74 13.35
N ARG A 127 12.22 6.12 14.05
CA ARG A 127 13.07 7.24 13.61
C ARG A 127 13.68 7.00 12.22
N LYS A 128 14.20 5.80 11.95
CA LYS A 128 14.80 5.45 10.65
C LYS A 128 13.76 5.45 9.54
N ILE A 129 12.55 4.95 9.80
CA ILE A 129 11.43 4.99 8.84
C ILE A 129 11.04 6.44 8.55
N TYR A 130 10.97 7.29 9.57
CA TYR A 130 10.67 8.71 9.39
C TYR A 130 11.72 9.42 8.53
N GLU A 131 13.00 9.28 8.87
CA GLU A 131 14.12 9.87 8.12
C GLU A 131 14.15 9.37 6.66
N TYR A 132 13.91 8.07 6.45
CA TYR A 132 13.78 7.47 5.14
C TYR A 132 12.64 8.09 4.33
N SER A 133 11.47 8.23 4.95
CA SER A 133 10.29 8.80 4.28
C SER A 133 10.53 10.24 3.84
N LEU A 134 11.10 11.09 4.71
CA LEU A 134 11.44 12.46 4.36
C LEU A 134 12.44 12.57 3.20
N SER A 135 13.36 11.62 3.12
CA SER A 135 14.40 11.65 2.08
C SER A 135 13.92 11.14 0.71
N HIS A 136 12.99 10.19 0.68
CA HIS A 136 12.68 9.45 -0.56
C HIS A 136 11.26 9.69 -1.09
N VAL A 137 10.27 9.92 -0.23
CA VAL A 137 8.88 10.13 -0.68
C VAL A 137 8.74 11.36 -1.57
N PRO A 138 9.32 12.54 -1.23
CA PRO A 138 9.24 13.70 -2.11
C PRO A 138 9.83 13.46 -3.51
N THR A 139 10.94 12.74 -3.58
CA THR A 139 11.58 12.38 -4.86
C THR A 139 10.70 11.45 -5.69
N ALA A 140 10.07 10.45 -5.07
CA ALA A 140 9.15 9.56 -5.76
C ALA A 140 7.91 10.31 -6.27
N MET A 141 7.35 11.20 -5.45
CA MET A 141 6.22 12.06 -5.84
C MET A 141 6.59 12.97 -7.01
N LYS A 142 7.75 13.63 -6.92
CA LYS A 142 8.24 14.46 -8.03
C LYS A 142 8.43 13.66 -9.31
N THR A 143 9.00 12.47 -9.22
CA THR A 143 9.18 11.59 -10.37
C THR A 143 7.85 11.20 -11.03
N ALA A 144 6.82 10.92 -10.23
CA ALA A 144 5.49 10.64 -10.76
C ALA A 144 4.89 11.89 -11.44
N LEU A 145 5.00 13.06 -10.80
CA LEU A 145 4.50 14.30 -11.35
C LEU A 145 5.19 14.66 -12.68
N ASP A 146 6.53 14.60 -12.73
CA ASP A 146 7.31 14.88 -13.94
C ASP A 146 6.90 13.97 -15.11
N LYS A 147 6.70 12.66 -14.83
CA LYS A 147 6.23 11.68 -15.83
C LYS A 147 4.80 11.94 -16.31
N SER A 148 3.95 12.53 -15.48
CA SER A 148 2.56 12.85 -15.87
C SER A 148 2.48 13.98 -16.89
N GLY A 149 3.47 14.87 -16.89
CA GLY A 149 3.47 16.10 -17.67
C GLY A 149 2.51 17.16 -17.13
N ILE A 150 1.97 16.99 -15.92
CA ILE A 150 1.09 17.96 -15.26
C ILE A 150 1.94 18.96 -14.47
N PRO A 151 1.75 20.28 -14.66
CA PRO A 151 2.37 21.30 -13.84
C PRO A 151 1.97 21.20 -12.37
N ILE A 152 2.88 21.53 -11.45
CA ILE A 152 2.62 21.41 -10.00
C ILE A 152 1.45 22.29 -9.53
N ASP A 153 1.26 23.43 -10.14
CA ASP A 153 0.16 24.36 -9.84
C ASP A 153 -1.23 23.85 -10.26
N GLU A 154 -1.29 22.86 -11.13
CA GLU A 154 -2.52 22.15 -11.48
C GLU A 154 -2.87 21.01 -10.51
N VAL A 155 -1.97 20.63 -9.60
CA VAL A 155 -2.21 19.60 -8.60
C VAL A 155 -3.16 20.14 -7.53
N LYS A 156 -4.39 19.67 -7.53
CA LYS A 156 -5.42 20.14 -6.59
C LYS A 156 -5.34 19.50 -5.21
N LYS A 157 -4.88 18.25 -5.12
CA LYS A 157 -4.80 17.51 -3.85
C LYS A 157 -3.63 16.52 -3.87
N VAL A 158 -3.02 16.36 -2.72
CA VAL A 158 -2.06 15.31 -2.42
C VAL A 158 -2.65 14.43 -1.32
N LEU A 159 -2.82 13.14 -1.60
CA LEU A 159 -3.31 12.16 -0.63
C LEU A 159 -2.13 11.30 -0.21
N ILE A 160 -1.52 11.67 0.88
CA ILE A 160 -0.33 11.01 1.42
C ILE A 160 -0.71 10.05 2.56
N HIS A 161 0.11 9.04 2.78
CA HIS A 161 0.00 8.18 3.96
C HIS A 161 0.13 8.99 5.25
N GLN A 162 -0.81 8.82 6.18
CA GLN A 162 -0.97 9.66 7.37
C GLN A 162 -0.43 9.00 8.65
N ALA A 163 0.69 8.28 8.57
CA ALA A 163 1.31 7.66 9.75
C ALA A 163 1.99 8.66 10.70
N ASN A 164 2.24 9.89 10.28
CA ASN A 164 2.90 10.92 11.07
C ASN A 164 2.34 12.31 10.69
N GLU A 165 2.08 13.13 11.69
CA GLU A 165 1.54 14.48 11.49
C GLU A 165 2.60 15.50 11.03
N LYS A 166 3.88 15.22 11.25
CA LYS A 166 5.00 16.15 10.97
C LYS A 166 5.65 15.90 9.64
#